data_a52033ba4b29aee4d9c75e7573140135
#
_entry.id   a52033ba4b29aee4d9c75e7573140135
#
_cell.length_a   1.000
_cell.length_b   1.000
_cell.length_c   1.000
_cell.angle_alpha   90.00
_cell.angle_beta   90.00
_cell.angle_gamma   90.00
#
_symmetry.space_group_name_H-M   'P 1'
#
loop_
_entity.id
_entity.type
_entity.pdbx_description
1 polymer ?
#
loop_
_entity_poly.entity_id
_entity_poly.type
_entity_poly.pdbx_seq_one_letter_code
_entity_poly.pdbx_strand_id
1 'polypeptide(L)'
;ALVPALCDAGIEFLHIGVNDSSRIPSVPGLFRWRAGEQEIVVNYSASYGESTFLENGTVLEFYHAHDNSAPPSPEELDTLYRDLAQKYPHAHIEAGTMDEFAADIRQIRENLPLVESEIGDTWIHGITTDPLKVSQFRRLMLLKEKWITYGLLTPDMPAYHSFMETLLLICEPTW
;
A
#
# COMPACT_ATOMS: atom_id res chain seq x y z
N ALA A 1 -0.37 -13.34 -0.02
CA ALA A 1 0.61 -13.56 1.05
C ALA A 1 1.19 -12.27 1.66
N LEU A 2 0.79 -11.08 1.22
CA LEU A 2 1.27 -9.82 1.81
C LEU A 2 0.52 -9.46 3.11
N VAL A 3 -0.76 -9.80 3.22
CA VAL A 3 -1.61 -9.45 4.37
C VAL A 3 -1.00 -9.83 5.72
N PRO A 4 -0.48 -11.05 5.94
CA PRO A 4 0.16 -11.39 7.21
C PRO A 4 1.33 -10.46 7.58
N ALA A 5 2.19 -10.14 6.62
CA ALA A 5 3.32 -9.25 6.87
C ALA A 5 2.88 -7.82 7.23
N LEU A 6 1.81 -7.32 6.62
CA LEU A 6 1.22 -6.02 6.93
C LEU A 6 0.60 -6.02 8.35
N CYS A 7 -0.15 -7.07 8.70
CA CYS A 7 -0.71 -7.22 10.05
C CYS A 7 0.39 -7.31 11.12
N ASP A 8 1.45 -8.08 10.86
CA ASP A 8 2.58 -8.22 11.79
C ASP A 8 3.34 -6.89 11.97
N ALA A 9 3.33 -6.02 10.95
CA ALA A 9 3.85 -4.66 11.01
C ALA A 9 2.87 -3.65 11.67
N GLY A 10 1.68 -4.08 12.08
CA GLY A 10 0.65 -3.21 12.68
C GLY A 10 -0.11 -2.34 11.68
N ILE A 11 -0.07 -2.68 10.39
CA ILE A 11 -0.80 -1.96 9.34
C ILE A 11 -2.23 -2.49 9.28
N GLU A 12 -3.21 -1.62 9.52
CA GLU A 12 -4.64 -1.93 9.45
C GLU A 12 -5.30 -1.45 8.17
N PHE A 13 -4.72 -0.44 7.53
CA PHE A 13 -5.24 0.20 6.33
C PHE A 13 -4.13 0.41 5.29
N LEU A 14 -4.43 0.08 4.04
CA LEU A 14 -3.51 0.23 2.91
C LEU A 14 -4.21 0.99 1.78
N HIS A 15 -3.64 2.12 1.37
CA HIS A 15 -4.03 2.80 0.15
C HIS A 15 -3.14 2.34 -1.01
N ILE A 16 -3.76 1.93 -2.10
CA ILE A 16 -3.09 1.57 -3.34
C ILE A 16 -3.61 2.47 -4.45
N GLY A 17 -2.75 3.35 -4.96
CA GLY A 17 -3.00 4.12 -6.17
C GLY A 17 -2.07 3.63 -7.27
N VAL A 18 -2.61 3.08 -8.33
CA VAL A 18 -1.82 2.50 -9.41
C VAL A 18 -1.67 3.46 -10.58
N ASN A 19 -0.62 3.30 -11.36
CA ASN A 19 -0.38 4.04 -12.58
C ASN A 19 -1.52 3.82 -13.59
N ASP A 20 -1.95 4.87 -14.29
CA ASP A 20 -3.09 4.86 -15.23
C ASP A 20 -2.95 3.83 -16.35
N SER A 21 -1.72 3.46 -16.71
CA SER A 21 -1.44 2.45 -17.73
C SER A 21 -1.41 1.02 -17.20
N SER A 22 -1.50 0.82 -15.88
CA SER A 22 -1.49 -0.50 -15.27
C SER A 22 -2.81 -1.22 -15.48
N ARG A 23 -2.72 -2.53 -15.72
CA ARG A 23 -3.90 -3.39 -15.70
C ARG A 23 -4.25 -3.74 -14.26
N ILE A 24 -5.31 -3.12 -13.76
CA ILE A 24 -5.79 -3.32 -12.39
C ILE A 24 -6.60 -4.62 -12.26
N PRO A 25 -6.59 -5.28 -11.09
CA PRO A 25 -7.49 -6.38 -10.79
C PRO A 25 -8.94 -5.90 -10.68
N SER A 26 -9.90 -6.81 -10.90
CA SER A 26 -11.32 -6.52 -10.69
C SER A 26 -11.67 -6.68 -9.21
N VAL A 27 -11.45 -5.61 -8.44
CA VAL A 27 -11.75 -5.54 -7.01
C VAL A 27 -12.61 -4.31 -6.70
N PRO A 28 -13.36 -4.30 -5.58
CA PRO A 28 -14.01 -3.08 -5.08
C PRO A 28 -12.99 -1.97 -4.78
N GLY A 29 -13.42 -0.70 -4.82
CA GLY A 29 -12.55 0.42 -4.45
C GLY A 29 -12.17 0.43 -2.95
N LEU A 30 -13.05 -0.04 -2.09
CA LEU A 30 -12.80 -0.20 -0.64
C LEU A 30 -13.26 -1.59 -0.20
N PHE A 31 -12.38 -2.38 0.42
CA PHE A 31 -12.68 -3.77 0.79
C PHE A 31 -11.79 -4.27 1.93
N ARG A 32 -12.20 -5.37 2.55
CA ARG A 32 -11.37 -6.17 3.45
C ARG A 32 -10.55 -7.16 2.64
N TRP A 33 -9.25 -7.15 2.82
CA TRP A 33 -8.35 -8.10 2.19
C TRP A 33 -7.85 -9.12 3.22
N ARG A 34 -8.21 -10.39 3.01
CA ARG A 34 -7.95 -11.46 3.96
C ARG A 34 -6.99 -12.51 3.42
N ALA A 35 -6.10 -12.97 4.29
CA ALA A 35 -5.28 -14.17 4.07
C ALA A 35 -5.24 -14.99 5.37
N GLY A 36 -5.89 -16.16 5.37
CA GLY A 36 -6.09 -16.96 6.58
C GLY A 36 -6.96 -16.22 7.60
N GLU A 37 -6.45 -16.10 8.81
CA GLU A 37 -7.15 -15.40 9.92
C GLU A 37 -6.83 -13.90 9.98
N GLN A 38 -5.91 -13.41 9.16
CA GLN A 38 -5.45 -12.02 9.17
C GLN A 38 -6.12 -11.20 8.07
N GLU A 39 -6.42 -9.95 8.39
CA GLU A 39 -7.20 -9.07 7.53
C GLU A 39 -6.83 -7.61 7.72
N ILE A 40 -6.68 -6.89 6.61
CA ILE A 40 -6.56 -5.43 6.57
C ILE A 40 -7.64 -4.82 5.69
N VAL A 41 -7.86 -3.51 5.79
CA VAL A 41 -8.70 -2.78 4.84
C VAL A 41 -7.84 -2.18 3.75
N VAL A 42 -8.31 -2.29 2.51
CA VAL A 42 -7.64 -1.73 1.33
C VAL A 42 -8.56 -0.74 0.63
N ASN A 43 -8.03 0.44 0.34
CA ASN A 43 -8.57 1.37 -0.64
C ASN A 43 -7.74 1.23 -1.92
N TYR A 44 -8.39 0.82 -3.00
CA TYR A 44 -7.75 0.55 -4.29
C TYR A 44 -8.25 1.54 -5.34
N SER A 45 -7.37 2.38 -5.83
CA SER A 45 -7.67 3.41 -6.84
C SER A 45 -6.93 3.16 -8.14
N ALA A 46 -7.58 3.45 -9.25
CA ALA A 46 -7.03 3.25 -10.59
C ALA A 46 -6.02 4.33 -11.01
N SER A 47 -6.03 5.52 -10.40
CA SER A 47 -5.16 6.64 -10.77
C SER A 47 -4.55 7.25 -9.52
N TYR A 48 -3.44 6.76 -9.03
CA TYR A 48 -2.69 7.20 -7.83
C TYR A 48 -3.54 7.48 -6.58
N GLY A 49 -4.79 7.88 -6.73
CA GLY A 49 -5.77 8.11 -5.69
C GLY A 49 -7.01 8.84 -6.22
N GLU A 50 -8.17 8.45 -5.72
CA GLU A 50 -9.48 9.02 -6.06
C GLU A 50 -10.27 9.32 -4.80
N SER A 51 -11.39 10.06 -4.95
CA SER A 51 -12.31 10.30 -3.83
C SER A 51 -12.92 8.99 -3.34
N THR A 52 -12.89 8.75 -2.04
CA THR A 52 -13.50 7.58 -1.40
C THR A 52 -14.58 8.01 -0.42
N PHE A 53 -15.79 7.51 -0.62
CA PHE A 53 -16.97 7.86 0.18
C PHE A 53 -17.30 6.74 1.15
N LEU A 54 -17.43 7.07 2.44
CA LEU A 54 -17.87 6.14 3.46
C LEU A 54 -19.36 6.30 3.74
N GLU A 55 -20.04 5.22 4.14
CA GLU A 55 -21.47 5.23 4.49
C GLU A 55 -21.79 6.13 5.70
N ASN A 56 -20.81 6.40 6.57
CA ASN A 56 -20.96 7.29 7.71
C ASN A 56 -20.88 8.79 7.36
N GLY A 57 -20.69 9.12 6.08
CA GLY A 57 -20.62 10.49 5.57
C GLY A 57 -19.20 11.07 5.49
N THR A 58 -18.17 10.36 5.92
CA THR A 58 -16.77 10.77 5.71
C THR A 58 -16.38 10.59 4.25
N VAL A 59 -15.61 11.53 3.72
CA VAL A 59 -15.05 11.47 2.37
C VAL A 59 -13.54 11.69 2.46
N LEU A 60 -12.78 10.76 1.91
CA LEU A 60 -11.36 10.97 1.63
C LEU A 60 -11.23 11.59 0.24
N GLU A 61 -10.78 12.82 0.17
CA GLU A 61 -10.27 13.45 -1.05
C GLU A 61 -8.76 13.26 -1.08
N PHE A 62 -8.31 12.22 -1.79
CA PHE A 62 -6.89 11.92 -1.87
C PHE A 62 -6.23 12.83 -2.90
N TYR A 63 -5.55 13.88 -2.42
CA TYR A 63 -4.81 14.78 -3.28
C TYR A 63 -3.37 14.29 -3.48
N HIS A 64 -2.91 14.26 -4.73
CA HIS A 64 -1.55 13.90 -5.09
C HIS A 64 -1.05 14.76 -6.25
N ALA A 65 0.25 14.94 -6.34
CA ALA A 65 0.89 15.76 -7.38
C ALA A 65 1.23 14.97 -8.65
N HIS A 66 0.59 13.81 -8.89
CA HIS A 66 0.91 12.87 -9.96
C HIS A 66 2.33 12.32 -9.89
N ASP A 67 2.77 11.63 -10.96
CA ASP A 67 4.08 11.02 -11.03
C ASP A 67 5.17 12.07 -11.32
N ASN A 68 6.26 12.03 -10.58
CA ASN A 68 7.43 12.90 -10.76
C ASN A 68 7.16 14.41 -10.71
N SER A 69 6.09 14.83 -10.05
CA SER A 69 5.75 16.25 -9.89
C SER A 69 6.22 16.78 -8.53
N ALA A 70 6.46 18.10 -8.47
CA ALA A 70 6.79 18.79 -7.24
C ALA A 70 5.55 18.85 -6.29
N PRO A 71 5.74 19.05 -4.98
CA PRO A 71 4.65 19.37 -4.09
C PRO A 71 3.85 20.58 -4.58
N PRO A 72 2.54 20.65 -4.29
CA PRO A 72 1.72 21.79 -4.68
C PRO A 72 2.20 23.09 -4.01
N SER A 73 2.08 24.21 -4.73
CA SER A 73 2.30 25.54 -4.17
C SER A 73 1.18 25.91 -3.18
N PRO A 74 1.39 26.91 -2.31
CA PRO A 74 0.33 27.43 -1.45
C PRO A 74 -0.91 27.90 -2.22
N GLU A 75 -0.72 28.51 -3.38
CA GLU A 75 -1.80 29.02 -4.23
C GLU A 75 -2.64 27.87 -4.84
N GLU A 76 -1.99 26.76 -5.19
CA GLU A 76 -2.67 25.53 -5.66
C GLU A 76 -3.47 24.90 -4.53
N LEU A 77 -2.94 24.86 -3.30
CA LEU A 77 -3.67 24.40 -2.13
C LEU A 77 -4.88 25.27 -1.81
N ASP A 78 -4.74 26.60 -1.84
CA ASP A 78 -5.87 27.53 -1.65
C ASP A 78 -6.95 27.33 -2.71
N THR A 79 -6.56 27.00 -3.93
CA THR A 79 -7.51 26.69 -5.00
C THR A 79 -8.21 25.36 -4.74
N LEU A 80 -7.48 24.33 -4.35
CA LEU A 80 -8.03 23.03 -3.97
C LEU A 80 -9.09 23.17 -2.87
N TYR A 81 -8.79 23.89 -1.78
CA TYR A 81 -9.75 24.09 -0.69
C TYR A 81 -11.01 24.84 -1.12
N ARG A 82 -10.89 25.83 -2.01
CA ARG A 82 -12.05 26.53 -2.59
C ARG A 82 -12.91 25.61 -3.45
N ASP A 83 -12.28 24.78 -4.27
CA ASP A 83 -12.99 23.83 -5.14
C ASP A 83 -13.69 22.75 -4.31
N LEU A 84 -13.04 22.23 -3.26
CA LEU A 84 -13.65 21.30 -2.31
C LEU A 84 -14.84 21.92 -1.56
N ALA A 85 -14.73 23.19 -1.14
CA ALA A 85 -15.83 23.90 -0.49
C ALA A 85 -17.04 24.11 -1.43
N GLN A 86 -16.80 24.27 -2.73
CA GLN A 86 -17.88 24.30 -3.73
C GLN A 86 -18.47 22.91 -3.98
N LYS A 87 -17.63 21.88 -4.05
CA LYS A 87 -18.06 20.48 -4.26
C LYS A 87 -18.87 19.95 -3.06
N TYR A 88 -18.51 20.37 -1.85
CA TYR A 88 -19.11 19.91 -0.58
C TYR A 88 -19.53 21.08 0.29
N PRO A 89 -20.60 21.85 -0.08
CA PRO A 89 -20.94 23.12 0.57
C PRO A 89 -21.38 23.00 2.04
N HIS A 90 -21.65 21.80 2.52
CA HIS A 90 -22.10 21.54 3.90
C HIS A 90 -21.11 20.66 4.69
N ALA A 91 -19.96 20.32 4.10
CA ALA A 91 -18.95 19.51 4.77
C ALA A 91 -17.97 20.37 5.56
N HIS A 92 -17.46 19.80 6.63
CA HIS A 92 -16.24 20.29 7.27
C HIS A 92 -15.06 19.73 6.47
N ILE A 93 -14.17 20.60 5.97
CA ILE A 93 -13.04 20.23 5.16
C ILE A 93 -11.78 20.52 5.94
N GLU A 94 -10.98 19.49 6.17
CA GLU A 94 -9.72 19.60 6.88
C GLU A 94 -8.65 18.71 6.23
N ALA A 95 -7.37 19.08 6.43
CA ALA A 95 -6.28 18.17 6.12
C ALA A 95 -6.23 17.08 7.19
N GLY A 96 -6.14 15.84 6.76
CA GLY A 96 -6.11 14.69 7.64
C GLY A 96 -4.98 13.72 7.30
N THR A 97 -4.85 12.71 8.12
CA THR A 97 -3.94 11.59 7.93
C THR A 97 -4.70 10.34 7.50
N MET A 98 -3.98 9.37 6.94
CA MET A 98 -4.57 8.07 6.61
C MET A 98 -5.02 7.31 7.87
N ASP A 99 -4.38 7.54 9.02
CA ASP A 99 -4.80 6.94 10.30
C ASP A 99 -6.15 7.47 10.78
N GLU A 100 -6.42 8.75 10.59
CA GLU A 100 -7.73 9.37 10.90
C GLU A 100 -8.82 8.78 10.01
N PHE A 101 -8.58 8.69 8.71
CA PHE A 101 -9.50 8.05 7.78
C PHE A 101 -9.71 6.55 8.10
N ALA A 102 -8.64 5.83 8.47
CA ALA A 102 -8.74 4.44 8.92
C ALA A 102 -9.60 4.28 10.20
N ALA A 103 -9.56 5.27 11.11
CA ALA A 103 -10.42 5.26 12.30
C ALA A 103 -11.91 5.33 11.94
N ASP A 104 -12.28 6.12 10.94
CA ASP A 104 -13.66 6.17 10.44
C ASP A 104 -14.08 4.88 9.74
N ILE A 105 -13.15 4.26 8.99
CA ILE A 105 -13.39 2.97 8.34
C ILE A 105 -13.69 1.87 9.37
N ARG A 106 -13.07 1.89 10.54
CA ARG A 106 -13.32 0.87 11.59
C ARG A 106 -14.81 0.78 11.96
N GLN A 107 -15.57 1.88 11.85
CA GLN A 107 -16.99 1.92 12.18
C GLN A 107 -17.85 1.14 11.17
N ILE A 108 -17.39 1.01 9.93
CA ILE A 108 -18.13 0.38 8.83
C ILE A 108 -17.45 -0.89 8.32
N ARG A 109 -16.34 -1.29 8.90
CA ARG A 109 -15.46 -2.37 8.42
C ARG A 109 -16.21 -3.65 8.08
N GLU A 110 -17.13 -4.06 8.95
CA GLU A 110 -17.88 -5.32 8.78
C GLU A 110 -18.83 -5.30 7.59
N ASN A 111 -19.20 -4.12 7.08
CA ASN A 111 -20.04 -3.95 5.91
C ASN A 111 -19.26 -4.01 4.59
N LEU A 112 -17.93 -3.92 4.66
CA LEU A 112 -17.09 -3.89 3.47
C LEU A 112 -17.01 -5.26 2.79
N PRO A 113 -16.95 -5.29 1.45
CA PRO A 113 -16.75 -6.52 0.69
C PRO A 113 -15.48 -7.25 1.13
N LEU A 114 -15.49 -8.56 1.06
CA LEU A 114 -14.34 -9.40 1.38
C LEU A 114 -13.63 -9.86 0.11
N VAL A 115 -12.31 -9.69 0.05
CA VAL A 115 -11.44 -10.17 -1.03
C VAL A 115 -10.38 -11.10 -0.42
N GLU A 116 -10.26 -12.30 -0.96
CA GLU A 116 -9.29 -13.33 -0.52
C GLU A 116 -8.30 -13.71 -1.62
N SER A 117 -8.43 -13.09 -2.80
CA SER A 117 -7.52 -13.30 -3.93
C SER A 117 -6.30 -12.37 -3.85
N GLU A 118 -5.26 -12.69 -4.62
CA GLU A 118 -4.15 -11.76 -4.87
C GLU A 118 -4.62 -10.56 -5.69
N ILE A 119 -4.10 -9.39 -5.36
CA ILE A 119 -4.49 -8.10 -5.95
C ILE A 119 -3.34 -7.37 -6.65
N GLY A 120 -2.31 -8.08 -7.06
CA GLY A 120 -1.19 -7.51 -7.81
C GLY A 120 -1.62 -6.94 -9.17
N ASP A 121 -0.89 -5.93 -9.63
CA ASP A 121 -1.04 -5.32 -10.95
C ASP A 121 0.11 -5.68 -11.90
N THR A 122 0.19 -5.00 -13.05
CA THR A 122 1.22 -5.29 -14.08
C THR A 122 2.63 -4.91 -13.69
N TRP A 123 2.84 -4.10 -12.67
CA TRP A 123 4.17 -3.70 -12.19
C TRP A 123 4.99 -4.87 -11.64
N ILE A 124 4.33 -5.89 -11.09
CA ILE A 124 5.02 -7.10 -10.63
C ILE A 124 5.74 -7.86 -11.75
N HIS A 125 5.40 -7.61 -13.00
CA HIS A 125 6.01 -8.27 -14.15
C HIS A 125 7.48 -7.85 -14.36
N GLY A 126 7.91 -6.70 -13.84
CA GLY A 126 9.28 -6.21 -13.93
C GLY A 126 10.34 -7.16 -13.37
N ILE A 127 9.96 -7.98 -12.40
CA ILE A 127 10.86 -8.98 -11.79
C ILE A 127 11.34 -10.06 -12.80
N THR A 128 10.67 -10.24 -13.92
CA THR A 128 11.07 -11.20 -14.98
C THR A 128 12.08 -10.61 -15.95
N THR A 129 12.39 -9.34 -15.91
CA THR A 129 13.35 -8.67 -16.80
C THR A 129 14.80 -9.07 -16.52
N ASP A 130 15.10 -9.50 -15.29
CA ASP A 130 16.42 -10.00 -14.90
C ASP A 130 16.31 -11.38 -14.20
N PRO A 131 16.19 -12.47 -14.94
CA PRO A 131 16.03 -13.81 -14.39
C PRO A 131 17.25 -14.28 -13.59
N LEU A 132 18.45 -13.78 -13.90
CA LEU A 132 19.66 -14.12 -13.15
C LEU A 132 19.61 -13.50 -11.76
N LYS A 133 19.29 -12.21 -11.64
CA LYS A 133 19.11 -11.48 -10.37
C LYS A 133 18.07 -12.19 -9.50
N VAL A 134 16.91 -12.52 -10.08
CA VAL A 134 15.84 -13.22 -9.36
C VAL A 134 16.28 -14.61 -8.86
N SER A 135 17.00 -15.35 -9.69
CA SER A 135 17.54 -16.67 -9.32
C SER A 135 18.54 -16.55 -8.15
N GLN A 136 19.45 -15.58 -8.21
CA GLN A 136 20.41 -15.32 -7.13
C GLN A 136 19.71 -14.87 -5.84
N PHE A 137 18.73 -14.00 -5.93
CA PHE A 137 17.92 -13.58 -4.79
C PHE A 137 17.26 -14.78 -4.09
N ARG A 138 16.59 -15.66 -4.86
CA ARG A 138 15.97 -16.88 -4.33
C ARG A 138 16.99 -17.80 -3.64
N ARG A 139 18.19 -17.91 -4.22
CA ARG A 139 19.27 -18.69 -3.62
C ARG A 139 19.73 -18.10 -2.28
N LEU A 140 19.84 -16.78 -2.17
CA LEU A 140 20.17 -16.09 -0.91
C LEU A 140 19.09 -16.30 0.14
N MET A 141 17.81 -16.23 -0.23
CA MET A 141 16.71 -16.55 0.67
C MET A 141 16.79 -17.97 1.22
N LEU A 142 17.06 -18.96 0.37
CA LEU A 142 17.23 -20.35 0.81
C LEU A 142 18.45 -20.54 1.72
N LEU A 143 19.55 -19.83 1.46
CA LEU A 143 20.73 -19.84 2.31
C LEU A 143 20.44 -19.23 3.68
N LYS A 144 19.72 -18.11 3.71
CA LYS A 144 19.27 -17.46 4.94
C LYS A 144 18.49 -18.45 5.82
N GLU A 145 17.49 -19.13 5.26
CA GLU A 145 16.70 -20.12 6.00
C GLU A 145 17.59 -21.25 6.59
N LYS A 146 18.55 -21.72 5.81
CA LYS A 146 19.51 -22.73 6.29
C LYS A 146 20.38 -22.20 7.44
N TRP A 147 20.91 -20.99 7.32
CA TRP A 147 21.74 -20.38 8.37
C TRP A 147 20.96 -20.17 9.67
N ILE A 148 19.68 -19.77 9.58
CA ILE A 148 18.80 -19.66 10.74
C ILE A 148 18.55 -21.05 11.35
N THR A 149 18.22 -22.05 10.53
CA THR A 149 17.98 -23.42 10.99
C THR A 149 19.18 -24.05 11.70
N TYR A 150 20.39 -23.74 11.23
CA TYR A 150 21.64 -24.22 11.85
C TYR A 150 22.16 -23.33 12.97
N GLY A 151 21.45 -22.27 13.35
CA GLY A 151 21.86 -21.33 14.39
C GLY A 151 23.09 -20.46 14.03
N LEU A 152 23.45 -20.40 12.74
CA LEU A 152 24.55 -19.60 12.23
C LEU A 152 24.18 -18.13 12.03
N LEU A 153 22.88 -17.82 11.95
CA LEU A 153 22.33 -16.49 11.79
C LEU A 153 21.06 -16.39 12.63
N THR A 154 20.98 -15.36 13.50
CA THR A 154 19.80 -15.11 14.32
C THR A 154 19.37 -13.65 14.19
N PRO A 155 18.08 -13.31 14.40
CA PRO A 155 17.56 -11.95 14.25
C PRO A 155 18.24 -10.89 15.12
N ASP A 156 18.85 -11.25 16.22
CA ASP A 156 19.58 -10.37 17.14
C ASP A 156 21.01 -10.07 16.70
N MET A 157 21.53 -10.75 15.71
CA MET A 157 22.88 -10.51 15.19
C MET A 157 22.94 -9.26 14.29
N PRO A 158 23.95 -8.38 14.45
CA PRO A 158 24.17 -7.27 13.50
C PRO A 158 24.32 -7.75 12.05
N ALA A 159 24.92 -8.92 11.84
CA ALA A 159 25.08 -9.54 10.53
C ALA A 159 23.73 -9.89 9.88
N TYR A 160 22.70 -10.26 10.65
CA TYR A 160 21.36 -10.50 10.15
C TYR A 160 20.74 -9.21 9.60
N HIS A 161 20.79 -8.12 10.34
CA HIS A 161 20.25 -6.83 9.92
C HIS A 161 20.94 -6.33 8.64
N SER A 162 22.27 -6.32 8.61
CA SER A 162 23.03 -5.91 7.43
C SER A 162 22.72 -6.78 6.20
N PHE A 163 22.59 -8.10 6.39
CA PHE A 163 22.21 -9.01 5.32
C PHE A 163 20.80 -8.72 4.81
N MET A 164 19.82 -8.51 5.71
CA MET A 164 18.43 -8.23 5.34
C MET A 164 18.29 -6.90 4.63
N GLU A 165 18.93 -5.84 5.10
CA GLU A 165 18.96 -4.53 4.43
C GLU A 165 19.50 -4.65 3.00
N THR A 166 20.63 -5.32 2.82
CA THR A 166 21.22 -5.53 1.49
C THR A 166 20.31 -6.37 0.60
N LEU A 167 19.65 -7.38 1.17
CA LEU A 167 18.74 -8.25 0.42
C LEU A 167 17.49 -7.51 -0.05
N LEU A 168 16.94 -6.62 0.78
CA LEU A 168 15.78 -5.79 0.43
C LEU A 168 16.10 -4.81 -0.71
N LEU A 169 17.30 -4.22 -0.72
CA LEU A 169 17.75 -3.33 -1.80
C LEU A 169 17.81 -4.02 -3.16
N ILE A 170 17.99 -5.35 -3.21
CA ILE A 170 17.96 -6.11 -4.48
C ILE A 170 16.55 -6.10 -5.09
N CYS A 171 15.52 -6.06 -4.26
CA CYS A 171 14.12 -6.10 -4.68
C CYS A 171 13.56 -4.74 -5.06
N GLU A 172 14.26 -3.66 -4.71
CA GLU A 172 13.81 -2.32 -5.04
C GLU A 172 13.86 -2.10 -6.56
N PRO A 173 12.73 -1.77 -7.18
CA PRO A 173 12.69 -1.46 -8.60
C PRO A 173 13.20 -0.03 -8.82
N THR A 174 14.50 0.11 -8.95
CA THR A 174 15.08 1.34 -9.50
C THR A 174 15.11 1.23 -10.99
N TRP A 175 14.27 1.97 -11.64
CA TRP A 175 14.17 2.08 -13.08
C TRP A 175 14.93 3.30 -13.60
#